data_50082b9bb9b4a42e82b50c1f504b7771
#
_entry.id   50082b9bb9b4a42e82b50c1f504b7771
#
_cell.length_a   1.000
_cell.length_b   1.000
_cell.length_c   1.000
_cell.angle_alpha   90.00
_cell.angle_beta   90.00
_cell.angle_gamma   90.00
#
_symmetry.space_group_name_H-M   'P 1'
#
loop_
_entity.id
_entity.type
_entity.pdbx_description
1 polymer ?
#
loop_
_entity_poly.entity_id
_entity_poly.type
_entity_poly.pdbx_seq_one_letter_code
_entity_poly.pdbx_strand_id
1 'polypeptide(L)'
;MKFDKRNVALASLVFGWISIFWNVYDQLIQSINTYSFALEPYESGWILAIDNIVGLFILPLFGHFSDRCKSRFGKRTPYIYVGTAISLIGLCLVGVFASERQLAPYIVSLTVTLIAMAAYRSAGLSLVPDFVYEPDRGRANSIANRVSVAFTAVGIVLAMAFMPLKAAKNAQFLPICLAVVGSSLITVAAYSFTFSEKRVTDDFNRRLEEYKRDNPEKYKSETVVVEELDKQQMKGNLFNKIFILASVFFFYIAYNALVSNFTVYSDVMLGFNMPQLPLVFVIIGALPGFIFASHVAKKIGRKYTITIGLALMMVALLAAMPFSKKDSGLELKIPLVFFFMVEGVGYGFAMANLYPFYLELSKAKNIGQNTGIFAGSTTAAMVVTPILAGYVIKEVGKKTGKTYVIEQIVNGVNTEVVKVGDYSVLFPYCAVAILVALVCILIVKSDYATGGLRDHMKKYFTKRKAKKND
;
A
#
# COMPACT_ATOMS: atom_id res chain seq x y z
N MET A 1 10.84 29.02 -9.80
CA MET A 1 12.07 28.27 -9.41
C MET A 1 12.24 27.04 -10.30
N LYS A 2 13.46 26.63 -10.70
CA LYS A 2 13.66 25.46 -11.58
C LYS A 2 13.51 24.15 -10.76
N PHE A 3 12.64 23.24 -11.22
CA PHE A 3 12.41 21.95 -10.58
C PHE A 3 13.52 20.95 -10.89
N ASP A 4 14.14 20.40 -9.85
CA ASP A 4 15.28 19.47 -9.94
C ASP A 4 14.82 18.01 -10.00
N LYS A 5 14.46 17.56 -11.21
CA LYS A 5 13.98 16.18 -11.44
C LYS A 5 15.01 15.11 -11.06
N ARG A 6 16.31 15.39 -11.28
CA ARG A 6 17.38 14.42 -11.03
C ARG A 6 17.54 14.14 -9.56
N ASN A 7 17.70 15.17 -8.73
CA ASN A 7 17.85 15.02 -7.30
C ASN A 7 16.60 14.46 -6.64
N VAL A 8 15.39 14.80 -7.14
CA VAL A 8 14.14 14.16 -6.69
C VAL A 8 14.14 12.67 -7.01
N ALA A 9 14.54 12.25 -8.21
CA ALA A 9 14.58 10.83 -8.56
C ALA A 9 15.62 10.05 -7.72
N LEU A 10 16.81 10.63 -7.50
CA LEU A 10 17.87 10.03 -6.69
C LEU A 10 17.46 9.92 -5.21
N ALA A 11 16.87 10.96 -4.63
CA ALA A 11 16.32 10.90 -3.27
C ALA A 11 15.19 9.87 -3.16
N SER A 12 14.40 9.70 -4.22
CA SER A 12 13.30 8.73 -4.25
C SER A 12 13.76 7.28 -4.26
N LEU A 13 15.05 6.97 -4.44
CA LEU A 13 15.58 5.60 -4.27
C LEU A 13 15.29 5.05 -2.86
N VAL A 14 15.18 5.91 -1.84
CA VAL A 14 14.75 5.50 -0.48
C VAL A 14 13.42 4.77 -0.53
N PHE A 15 12.47 5.25 -1.34
CA PHE A 15 11.19 4.56 -1.53
C PHE A 15 11.34 3.22 -2.25
N GLY A 16 12.43 3.03 -3.00
CA GLY A 16 12.72 1.79 -3.71
C GLY A 16 12.86 0.62 -2.74
N TRP A 17 13.85 0.64 -1.84
CA TRP A 17 14.02 -0.50 -0.91
C TRP A 17 12.91 -0.59 0.13
N ILE A 18 12.24 0.52 0.51
CA ILE A 18 11.00 0.49 1.30
C ILE A 18 9.93 -0.35 0.56
N SER A 19 9.76 -0.11 -0.75
CA SER A 19 8.73 -0.80 -1.54
C SER A 19 9.04 -2.28 -1.76
N ILE A 20 10.32 -2.65 -1.95
CA ILE A 20 10.74 -4.07 -2.00
C ILE A 20 10.35 -4.77 -0.70
N PHE A 21 10.75 -4.19 0.44
CA PHE A 21 10.49 -4.75 1.76
C PHE A 21 8.99 -4.99 1.98
N TRP A 22 8.16 -3.96 1.83
CA TRP A 22 6.72 -4.06 2.11
C TRP A 22 5.99 -5.00 1.16
N ASN A 23 6.40 -5.05 -0.10
CA ASN A 23 5.78 -5.98 -1.04
C ASN A 23 5.99 -7.45 -0.67
N VAL A 24 7.16 -7.77 -0.14
CA VAL A 24 7.48 -9.14 0.29
C VAL A 24 6.95 -9.43 1.70
N TYR A 25 6.93 -8.43 2.59
CA TYR A 25 6.67 -8.56 4.01
C TYR A 25 5.37 -9.30 4.34
N ASP A 26 4.23 -8.82 3.87
CA ASP A 26 2.92 -9.40 4.23
C ASP A 26 2.83 -10.89 3.86
N GLN A 27 3.29 -11.24 2.68
CA GLN A 27 3.28 -12.62 2.18
C GLN A 27 4.31 -13.50 2.92
N LEU A 28 5.49 -12.94 3.20
CA LEU A 28 6.57 -13.62 3.92
C LEU A 28 6.14 -13.96 5.35
N ILE A 29 5.66 -12.97 6.10
CA ILE A 29 5.27 -13.17 7.50
C ILE A 29 4.09 -14.13 7.61
N GLN A 30 3.08 -13.99 6.75
CA GLN A 30 1.97 -14.94 6.72
C GLN A 30 2.44 -16.38 6.42
N SER A 31 3.38 -16.54 5.47
CA SER A 31 3.94 -17.85 5.14
C SER A 31 4.78 -18.43 6.28
N ILE A 32 5.60 -17.61 6.95
CA ILE A 32 6.37 -18.03 8.14
C ILE A 32 5.42 -18.47 9.24
N ASN A 33 4.42 -17.66 9.59
CA ASN A 33 3.45 -17.97 10.63
C ASN A 33 2.74 -19.30 10.36
N THR A 34 2.37 -19.54 9.11
CA THR A 34 1.65 -20.75 8.68
C THR A 34 2.58 -21.96 8.60
N TYR A 35 3.69 -21.89 7.87
CA TYR A 35 4.48 -23.07 7.52
C TYR A 35 5.63 -23.36 8.51
N SER A 36 6.22 -22.35 9.18
CA SER A 36 7.21 -22.60 10.23
C SER A 36 6.56 -22.95 11.56
N PHE A 37 5.57 -22.15 11.96
CA PHE A 37 5.01 -22.22 13.31
C PHE A 37 3.63 -22.85 13.38
N ALA A 38 3.00 -23.16 12.26
CA ALA A 38 1.64 -23.70 12.19
C ALA A 38 0.63 -22.89 13.02
N LEU A 39 0.76 -21.56 13.05
CA LEU A 39 -0.14 -20.68 13.78
C LEU A 39 -1.54 -20.71 13.15
N GLU A 40 -2.55 -20.57 14.01
CA GLU A 40 -3.91 -20.37 13.53
C GLU A 40 -4.06 -18.99 12.85
N PRO A 41 -5.04 -18.80 11.92
CA PRO A 41 -5.22 -17.53 11.22
C PRO A 41 -5.38 -16.33 12.15
N TYR A 42 -6.02 -16.52 13.31
CA TYR A 42 -6.19 -15.49 14.33
C TYR A 42 -4.87 -15.12 15.03
N GLU A 43 -4.05 -16.11 15.37
CA GLU A 43 -2.73 -15.88 15.98
C GLU A 43 -1.79 -15.17 15.01
N SER A 44 -1.76 -15.63 13.76
CA SER A 44 -1.03 -14.96 12.68
C SER A 44 -1.50 -13.52 12.49
N GLY A 45 -2.80 -13.26 12.61
CA GLY A 45 -3.39 -11.93 12.52
C GLY A 45 -2.81 -10.95 13.54
N TRP A 46 -2.58 -11.37 14.78
CA TRP A 46 -1.95 -10.52 15.81
C TRP A 46 -0.49 -10.18 15.46
N ILE A 47 0.27 -11.15 14.95
CA ILE A 47 1.67 -10.92 14.54
C ILE A 47 1.72 -9.94 13.36
N LEU A 48 0.82 -10.08 12.37
CA LEU A 48 0.72 -9.16 11.25
C LEU A 48 0.27 -7.75 11.66
N ALA A 49 -0.50 -7.61 12.72
CA ALA A 49 -0.93 -6.29 13.20
C ALA A 49 0.21 -5.49 13.87
N ILE A 50 1.30 -6.15 14.30
CA ILE A 50 2.43 -5.50 15.00
C ILE A 50 3.01 -4.35 14.17
N ASP A 51 3.17 -4.53 12.85
CA ASP A 51 3.74 -3.53 11.95
C ASP A 51 2.95 -2.21 11.98
N ASN A 52 1.64 -2.32 11.89
CA ASN A 52 0.73 -1.17 11.86
C ASN A 52 0.62 -0.50 13.23
N ILE A 53 0.62 -1.29 14.32
CA ILE A 53 0.65 -0.77 15.68
C ILE A 53 1.96 -0.03 15.93
N VAL A 54 3.11 -0.62 15.60
CA VAL A 54 4.43 0.00 15.71
C VAL A 54 4.48 1.27 14.84
N GLY A 55 4.00 1.20 13.59
CA GLY A 55 3.96 2.32 12.68
C GLY A 55 3.18 3.51 13.22
N LEU A 56 2.06 3.29 13.90
CA LEU A 56 1.21 4.34 14.45
C LEU A 56 1.97 5.25 15.46
N PHE A 57 2.83 4.66 16.28
CA PHE A 57 3.60 5.39 17.30
C PHE A 57 4.99 5.83 16.82
N ILE A 58 5.69 4.96 16.10
CA ILE A 58 7.10 5.17 15.74
C ILE A 58 7.25 6.18 14.60
N LEU A 59 6.35 6.19 13.61
CA LEU A 59 6.44 7.13 12.48
C LEU A 59 6.41 8.61 12.93
N PRO A 60 5.45 9.08 13.75
CA PRO A 60 5.44 10.46 14.23
C PRO A 60 6.65 10.77 15.13
N LEU A 61 7.03 9.81 16.00
CA LEU A 61 8.13 9.98 16.95
C LEU A 61 9.46 10.21 16.23
N PHE A 62 9.80 9.35 15.27
CA PHE A 62 11.04 9.48 14.51
C PHE A 62 10.99 10.60 13.46
N GLY A 63 9.81 10.97 12.98
CA GLY A 63 9.61 12.20 12.22
C GLY A 63 10.09 13.41 13.00
N HIS A 64 9.61 13.55 14.24
CA HIS A 64 10.01 14.63 15.14
C HIS A 64 11.51 14.62 15.50
N PHE A 65 12.08 13.45 15.79
CA PHE A 65 13.52 13.35 16.10
C PHE A 65 14.37 13.71 14.88
N SER A 66 14.01 13.24 13.69
CA SER A 66 14.75 13.55 12.47
C SER A 66 14.65 15.03 12.07
N ASP A 67 13.54 15.73 12.39
CA ASP A 67 13.40 17.17 12.17
C ASP A 67 14.42 18.00 12.96
N ARG A 68 14.78 17.56 14.17
CA ARG A 68 15.71 18.24 15.08
C ARG A 68 17.17 17.83 14.91
N CYS A 69 17.45 16.85 14.09
CA CYS A 69 18.79 16.33 13.90
C CYS A 69 19.71 17.35 13.19
N LYS A 70 20.87 17.61 13.77
CA LYS A 70 21.93 18.46 13.20
C LYS A 70 23.15 17.59 12.85
N SER A 71 23.11 16.93 11.69
CA SER A 71 24.18 16.06 11.23
C SER A 71 24.94 16.68 10.05
N ARG A 72 26.22 16.33 9.92
CA ARG A 72 27.04 16.67 8.77
C ARG A 72 26.59 16.03 7.46
N PHE A 73 25.77 14.98 7.53
CA PHE A 73 25.22 14.26 6.37
C PHE A 73 23.83 14.76 5.94
N GLY A 74 23.21 15.63 6.72
CA GLY A 74 21.82 16.06 6.59
C GLY A 74 21.00 15.64 7.82
N LYS A 75 19.76 16.07 7.93
CA LYS A 75 18.90 15.77 9.08
C LYS A 75 18.22 14.40 8.99
N ARG A 76 17.95 13.89 7.78
CA ARG A 76 17.25 12.62 7.52
C ARG A 76 18.19 11.44 7.32
N THR A 77 19.30 11.67 6.61
CA THR A 77 20.27 10.64 6.20
C THR A 77 20.76 9.73 7.34
N PRO A 78 21.11 10.21 8.55
CA PRO A 78 21.53 9.33 9.63
C PRO A 78 20.48 8.31 10.04
N TYR A 79 19.21 8.74 10.13
CA TYR A 79 18.09 7.84 10.46
C TYR A 79 17.84 6.82 9.36
N ILE A 80 17.98 7.24 8.09
CA ILE A 80 17.84 6.36 6.94
C ILE A 80 18.91 5.26 7.00
N TYR A 81 20.19 5.59 7.20
CA TYR A 81 21.25 4.58 7.21
C TYR A 81 21.19 3.66 8.42
N VAL A 82 21.07 4.21 9.63
CA VAL A 82 21.04 3.40 10.86
C VAL A 82 19.79 2.53 10.90
N GLY A 83 18.63 3.10 10.59
CA GLY A 83 17.38 2.34 10.57
C GLY A 83 17.39 1.24 9.50
N THR A 84 17.91 1.53 8.29
CA THR A 84 18.07 0.52 7.24
C THR A 84 19.02 -0.59 7.68
N ALA A 85 20.20 -0.27 8.24
CA ALA A 85 21.15 -1.30 8.68
C ALA A 85 20.52 -2.25 9.73
N ILE A 86 19.88 -1.67 10.76
CA ILE A 86 19.21 -2.47 11.80
C ILE A 86 18.08 -3.33 11.20
N SER A 87 17.27 -2.77 10.30
CA SER A 87 16.16 -3.51 9.69
C SER A 87 16.62 -4.65 8.78
N LEU A 88 17.72 -4.47 8.03
CA LEU A 88 18.26 -5.51 7.17
C LEU A 88 18.89 -6.65 7.98
N ILE A 89 19.62 -6.32 9.06
CA ILE A 89 20.13 -7.35 9.99
C ILE A 89 18.97 -8.09 10.65
N GLY A 90 17.97 -7.36 11.14
CA GLY A 90 16.79 -7.95 11.74
C GLY A 90 16.03 -8.86 10.79
N LEU A 91 15.89 -8.50 9.51
CA LEU A 91 15.26 -9.35 8.49
C LEU A 91 16.06 -10.65 8.24
N CYS A 92 17.38 -10.60 8.26
CA CYS A 92 18.20 -11.83 8.22
C CYS A 92 17.90 -12.74 9.42
N LEU A 93 17.83 -12.17 10.63
CA LEU A 93 17.51 -12.92 11.85
C LEU A 93 16.08 -13.50 11.80
N VAL A 94 15.11 -12.76 11.26
CA VAL A 94 13.75 -13.27 10.99
C VAL A 94 13.83 -14.53 10.12
N GLY A 95 14.59 -14.51 9.02
CA GLY A 95 14.78 -15.65 8.15
C GLY A 95 15.44 -16.85 8.83
N VAL A 96 16.46 -16.61 9.66
CA VAL A 96 17.16 -17.65 10.43
C VAL A 96 16.21 -18.31 11.44
N PHE A 97 15.60 -17.52 12.33
CA PHE A 97 14.73 -18.05 13.39
C PHE A 97 13.43 -18.68 12.86
N ALA A 98 12.94 -18.20 11.72
CA ALA A 98 11.84 -18.85 11.02
C ALA A 98 12.24 -20.23 10.48
N SER A 99 13.45 -20.37 9.93
CA SER A 99 13.98 -21.63 9.42
C SER A 99 14.28 -22.63 10.54
N GLU A 100 14.76 -22.14 11.68
CA GLU A 100 15.02 -22.95 12.89
C GLU A 100 13.74 -23.20 13.73
N ARG A 101 12.60 -22.63 13.32
CA ARG A 101 11.30 -22.76 14.01
C ARG A 101 11.33 -22.26 15.46
N GLN A 102 12.08 -21.21 15.75
CA GLN A 102 12.20 -20.59 17.06
C GLN A 102 11.26 -19.37 17.17
N LEU A 103 10.06 -19.56 17.72
CA LEU A 103 9.00 -18.56 17.73
C LEU A 103 9.38 -17.28 18.50
N ALA A 104 9.92 -17.40 19.73
CA ALA A 104 10.21 -16.23 20.55
C ALA A 104 11.32 -15.34 19.95
N PRO A 105 12.50 -15.86 19.54
CA PRO A 105 13.51 -15.06 18.83
C PRO A 105 13.00 -14.47 17.51
N TYR A 106 12.15 -15.20 16.79
CA TYR A 106 11.49 -14.70 15.56
C TYR A 106 10.66 -13.45 15.86
N ILE A 107 9.76 -13.48 16.86
CA ILE A 107 8.91 -12.34 17.21
C ILE A 107 9.75 -11.13 17.65
N VAL A 108 10.80 -11.35 18.44
CA VAL A 108 11.71 -10.28 18.88
C VAL A 108 12.42 -9.67 17.68
N SER A 109 13.01 -10.49 16.81
CA SER A 109 13.70 -10.02 15.60
C SER A 109 12.77 -9.27 14.66
N LEU A 110 11.54 -9.76 14.47
CA LEU A 110 10.50 -9.12 13.69
C LEU A 110 10.16 -7.74 14.27
N THR A 111 9.91 -7.65 15.57
CA THR A 111 9.56 -6.38 16.23
C THR A 111 10.67 -5.35 16.09
N VAL A 112 11.93 -5.74 16.29
CA VAL A 112 13.10 -4.86 16.10
C VAL A 112 13.20 -4.39 14.64
N THR A 113 13.00 -5.30 13.69
CA THR A 113 12.98 -4.99 12.25
C THR A 113 11.93 -3.93 11.94
N LEU A 114 10.71 -4.09 12.47
CA LEU A 114 9.59 -3.18 12.22
C LEU A 114 9.79 -1.80 12.85
N ILE A 115 10.34 -1.74 14.06
CA ILE A 115 10.68 -0.46 14.72
C ILE A 115 11.73 0.28 13.88
N ALA A 116 12.80 -0.39 13.48
CA ALA A 116 13.85 0.19 12.64
C ALA A 116 13.30 0.64 11.28
N MET A 117 12.44 -0.20 10.66
CA MET A 117 11.76 0.09 9.40
C MET A 117 10.88 1.33 9.50
N ALA A 118 10.05 1.45 10.53
CA ALA A 118 9.21 2.62 10.76
C ALA A 118 10.04 3.89 10.98
N ALA A 119 11.15 3.78 11.72
CA ALA A 119 12.04 4.89 11.99
C ALA A 119 12.64 5.49 10.70
N TYR A 120 13.26 4.66 9.83
CA TYR A 120 13.85 5.17 8.60
C TYR A 120 12.82 5.51 7.52
N ARG A 121 11.67 4.83 7.49
CA ARG A 121 10.56 5.18 6.60
C ARG A 121 10.04 6.58 6.88
N SER A 122 9.90 6.97 8.16
CA SER A 122 9.49 8.33 8.54
C SER A 122 10.45 9.40 8.00
N ALA A 123 11.76 9.18 8.17
CA ALA A 123 12.80 10.06 7.64
C ALA A 123 12.77 10.10 6.10
N GLY A 124 12.62 8.95 5.45
CA GLY A 124 12.55 8.81 3.99
C GLY A 124 11.37 9.55 3.37
N LEU A 125 10.17 9.43 3.96
CA LEU A 125 8.96 10.13 3.50
C LEU A 125 9.11 11.66 3.54
N SER A 126 9.87 12.18 4.52
CA SER A 126 10.09 13.61 4.71
C SER A 126 11.27 14.15 3.86
N LEU A 127 12.13 13.27 3.32
CA LEU A 127 13.35 13.68 2.61
C LEU A 127 13.07 14.53 1.37
N VAL A 128 12.20 14.07 0.47
CA VAL A 128 11.90 14.77 -0.79
C VAL A 128 11.20 16.12 -0.55
N PRO A 129 10.18 16.25 0.31
CA PRO A 129 9.57 17.54 0.65
C PRO A 129 10.51 18.59 1.19
N ASP A 130 11.62 18.19 1.83
CA ASP A 130 12.56 19.11 2.48
C ASP A 130 13.37 19.97 1.49
N PHE A 131 13.55 19.54 0.24
CA PHE A 131 14.29 20.29 -0.79
C PHE A 131 13.47 20.53 -2.07
N VAL A 132 12.15 20.48 -2.01
CA VAL A 132 11.26 20.74 -3.15
C VAL A 132 10.36 21.93 -2.84
N TYR A 133 10.33 22.86 -3.78
CA TYR A 133 9.45 24.03 -3.70
C TYR A 133 7.98 23.62 -3.60
N GLU A 134 7.24 24.24 -2.71
CA GLU A 134 5.89 23.80 -2.32
C GLU A 134 4.92 23.55 -3.50
N PRO A 135 4.82 24.43 -4.51
CA PRO A 135 3.98 24.20 -5.69
C PRO A 135 4.40 22.97 -6.53
N ASP A 136 5.65 22.55 -6.46
CA ASP A 136 6.19 21.40 -7.21
C ASP A 136 6.16 20.07 -6.44
N ARG A 137 5.72 20.07 -5.17
CA ARG A 137 5.61 18.83 -4.35
C ARG A 137 4.79 17.74 -5.01
N GLY A 138 3.71 18.10 -5.72
CA GLY A 138 2.89 17.14 -6.47
C GLY A 138 3.66 16.43 -7.59
N ARG A 139 4.55 17.17 -8.30
CA ARG A 139 5.42 16.60 -9.33
C ARG A 139 6.49 15.70 -8.73
N ALA A 140 7.04 16.08 -7.57
CA ALA A 140 8.03 15.28 -6.84
C ALA A 140 7.42 13.97 -6.34
N ASN A 141 6.23 13.99 -5.73
CA ASN A 141 5.50 12.80 -5.33
C ASN A 141 5.21 11.86 -6.51
N SER A 142 4.88 12.41 -7.68
CA SER A 142 4.67 11.60 -8.89
C SER A 142 5.94 10.85 -9.33
N ILE A 143 7.13 11.44 -9.14
CA ILE A 143 8.41 10.77 -9.40
C ILE A 143 8.66 9.69 -8.34
N ALA A 144 8.49 10.01 -7.06
CA ALA A 144 8.66 9.08 -5.96
C ALA A 144 7.76 7.83 -6.10
N ASN A 145 6.50 8.02 -6.45
CA ASN A 145 5.56 6.94 -6.69
C ASN A 145 5.98 6.05 -7.87
N ARG A 146 6.50 6.62 -8.96
CA ARG A 146 7.01 5.83 -10.09
C ARG A 146 8.21 4.97 -9.70
N VAL A 147 9.12 5.50 -8.89
CA VAL A 147 10.22 4.72 -8.32
C VAL A 147 9.68 3.61 -7.44
N SER A 148 8.76 3.90 -6.50
CA SER A 148 8.11 2.89 -5.67
C SER A 148 7.51 1.75 -6.48
N VAL A 149 6.71 2.05 -7.52
CA VAL A 149 6.06 1.03 -8.37
C VAL A 149 7.09 0.17 -9.10
N ALA A 150 8.17 0.78 -9.63
CA ALA A 150 9.22 0.02 -10.29
C ALA A 150 9.90 -0.98 -9.33
N PHE A 151 10.18 -0.56 -8.10
CA PHE A 151 10.80 -1.43 -7.09
C PHE A 151 9.80 -2.42 -6.45
N THR A 152 8.51 -2.09 -6.41
CA THR A 152 7.46 -3.07 -6.08
C THR A 152 7.49 -4.25 -7.05
N ALA A 153 7.64 -3.99 -8.36
CA ALA A 153 7.80 -5.06 -9.34
C ALA A 153 9.04 -5.95 -9.07
N VAL A 154 10.15 -5.35 -8.64
CA VAL A 154 11.33 -6.11 -8.20
C VAL A 154 10.98 -7.00 -6.99
N GLY A 155 10.28 -6.47 -5.99
CA GLY A 155 9.82 -7.26 -4.82
C GLY A 155 8.97 -8.46 -5.22
N ILE A 156 8.06 -8.29 -6.18
CA ILE A 156 7.23 -9.40 -6.70
C ILE A 156 8.11 -10.49 -7.34
N VAL A 157 9.05 -10.09 -8.20
CA VAL A 157 9.96 -11.05 -8.85
C VAL A 157 10.79 -11.81 -7.82
N LEU A 158 11.30 -11.13 -6.79
CA LEU A 158 12.02 -11.76 -5.68
C LEU A 158 11.14 -12.75 -4.92
N ALA A 159 9.89 -12.37 -4.59
CA ALA A 159 8.95 -13.25 -3.93
C ALA A 159 8.66 -14.51 -4.76
N MET A 160 8.45 -14.36 -6.07
CA MET A 160 8.22 -15.50 -6.98
C MET A 160 9.43 -16.41 -7.10
N ALA A 161 10.65 -15.84 -7.14
CA ALA A 161 11.88 -16.60 -7.35
C ALA A 161 12.36 -17.34 -6.09
N PHE A 162 12.24 -16.70 -4.90
CA PHE A 162 12.86 -17.18 -3.67
C PHE A 162 11.88 -17.69 -2.62
N MET A 163 10.56 -17.54 -2.82
CA MET A 163 9.53 -18.04 -1.93
C MET A 163 8.54 -18.96 -2.67
N PRO A 164 9.00 -20.03 -3.36
CA PRO A 164 8.12 -21.03 -3.92
C PRO A 164 7.44 -21.83 -2.79
N LEU A 165 6.27 -22.40 -3.05
CA LEU A 165 5.50 -23.17 -2.08
C LEU A 165 6.31 -24.27 -1.39
N LYS A 166 7.12 -25.01 -2.17
CA LYS A 166 8.00 -26.08 -1.63
C LYS A 166 9.01 -25.53 -0.61
N ALA A 167 9.65 -24.39 -0.88
CA ALA A 167 10.58 -23.75 0.05
C ALA A 167 9.87 -23.26 1.31
N ALA A 168 8.65 -22.71 1.18
CA ALA A 168 7.83 -22.30 2.31
C ALA A 168 7.47 -23.50 3.20
N LYS A 169 7.04 -24.63 2.62
CA LYS A 169 6.73 -25.86 3.36
C LYS A 169 7.95 -26.44 4.10
N ASN A 170 9.16 -26.25 3.55
CA ASN A 170 10.43 -26.61 4.18
C ASN A 170 10.92 -25.58 5.22
N ALA A 171 10.18 -24.54 5.49
CA ALA A 171 10.62 -23.39 6.31
C ALA A 171 11.91 -22.71 5.79
N GLN A 172 12.16 -22.75 4.48
CA GLN A 172 13.36 -22.15 3.85
C GLN A 172 13.09 -20.68 3.52
N PHE A 173 12.99 -19.82 4.55
CA PHE A 173 12.71 -18.40 4.36
C PHE A 173 13.97 -17.53 4.30
N LEU A 174 15.13 -18.04 4.70
CA LEU A 174 16.39 -17.29 4.65
C LEU A 174 16.76 -16.81 3.24
N PRO A 175 16.59 -17.60 2.15
CA PRO A 175 16.93 -17.14 0.79
C PRO A 175 16.13 -15.89 0.34
N ILE A 176 14.84 -15.81 0.63
CA ILE A 176 14.05 -14.62 0.29
C ILE A 176 14.46 -13.41 1.13
N CYS A 177 14.75 -13.60 2.43
CA CYS A 177 15.26 -12.55 3.29
C CYS A 177 16.59 -12.00 2.76
N LEU A 178 17.53 -12.88 2.39
CA LEU A 178 18.82 -12.49 1.80
C LEU A 178 18.66 -11.79 0.44
N ALA A 179 17.72 -12.22 -0.38
CA ALA A 179 17.42 -11.57 -1.66
C ALA A 179 16.88 -10.14 -1.47
N VAL A 180 16.00 -9.94 -0.50
CA VAL A 180 15.50 -8.59 -0.12
C VAL A 180 16.63 -7.74 0.45
N VAL A 181 17.46 -8.30 1.31
CA VAL A 181 18.63 -7.61 1.89
C VAL A 181 19.62 -7.22 0.79
N GLY A 182 20.00 -8.14 -0.09
CA GLY A 182 20.93 -7.88 -1.19
C GLY A 182 20.44 -6.80 -2.16
N SER A 183 19.19 -6.88 -2.59
CA SER A 183 18.57 -5.87 -3.46
C SER A 183 18.46 -4.50 -2.78
N SER A 184 18.18 -4.48 -1.48
CA SER A 184 18.13 -3.25 -0.68
C SER A 184 19.54 -2.64 -0.54
N LEU A 185 20.57 -3.45 -0.27
CA LEU A 185 21.95 -2.98 -0.18
C LEU A 185 22.45 -2.38 -1.50
N ILE A 186 22.12 -2.98 -2.65
CA ILE A 186 22.43 -2.42 -3.98
C ILE A 186 21.79 -1.04 -4.12
N THR A 187 20.52 -0.90 -3.75
CA THR A 187 19.79 0.36 -3.86
C THR A 187 20.31 1.42 -2.90
N VAL A 188 20.66 1.03 -1.66
CA VAL A 188 21.29 1.90 -0.65
C VAL A 188 22.67 2.36 -1.13
N ALA A 189 23.48 1.47 -1.71
CA ALA A 189 24.77 1.82 -2.30
C ALA A 189 24.58 2.84 -3.43
N ALA A 190 23.65 2.59 -4.37
CA ALA A 190 23.33 3.53 -5.45
C ALA A 190 22.93 4.91 -4.90
N TYR A 191 22.05 4.95 -3.87
CA TYR A 191 21.67 6.18 -3.18
C TYR A 191 22.88 6.87 -2.56
N SER A 192 23.74 6.16 -1.83
CA SER A 192 24.89 6.70 -1.10
C SER A 192 25.93 7.33 -2.01
N PHE A 193 26.17 6.75 -3.19
CA PHE A 193 27.13 7.28 -4.17
C PHE A 193 26.58 8.43 -5.03
N THR A 194 25.26 8.54 -5.17
CA THR A 194 24.66 9.47 -6.13
C THR A 194 23.96 10.66 -5.48
N PHE A 195 23.54 10.56 -4.22
CA PHE A 195 22.76 11.58 -3.53
C PHE A 195 23.41 12.03 -2.21
N SER A 196 23.42 13.34 -1.99
CA SER A 196 23.86 13.96 -0.74
C SER A 196 22.77 14.93 -0.26
N GLU A 197 22.06 14.56 0.80
CA GLU A 197 20.98 15.37 1.39
C GLU A 197 21.47 16.78 1.70
N LYS A 198 22.58 16.92 2.44
CA LYS A 198 23.08 18.22 2.88
C LYS A 198 23.36 19.13 1.68
N ARG A 199 24.11 18.66 0.69
CA ARG A 199 24.46 19.42 -0.50
C ARG A 199 23.21 19.90 -1.27
N VAL A 200 22.24 19.01 -1.44
CA VAL A 200 21.01 19.30 -2.20
C VAL A 200 20.12 20.27 -1.43
N THR A 201 20.00 20.11 -0.10
CA THR A 201 19.21 21.00 0.75
C THR A 201 19.86 22.39 0.87
N ASP A 202 21.18 22.47 1.02
CA ASP A 202 21.89 23.75 1.08
C ASP A 202 21.78 24.52 -0.25
N ASP A 203 21.91 23.84 -1.40
CA ASP A 203 21.72 24.42 -2.72
C ASP A 203 20.27 24.86 -2.94
N PHE A 204 19.30 24.07 -2.50
CA PHE A 204 17.87 24.42 -2.55
C PHE A 204 17.60 25.69 -1.72
N ASN A 205 18.06 25.75 -0.48
CA ASN A 205 17.85 26.90 0.40
C ASN A 205 18.47 28.18 -0.20
N ARG A 206 19.69 28.10 -0.75
CA ARG A 206 20.32 29.22 -1.42
C ARG A 206 19.46 29.71 -2.60
N ARG A 207 19.04 28.81 -3.50
CA ARG A 207 18.17 29.15 -4.65
C ARG A 207 16.80 29.67 -4.22
N LEU A 208 16.27 29.23 -3.11
CA LEU A 208 15.02 29.72 -2.57
C LEU A 208 15.15 31.17 -2.06
N GLU A 209 16.23 31.47 -1.34
CA GLU A 209 16.50 32.84 -0.87
C GLU A 209 16.77 33.81 -2.04
N GLU A 210 17.52 33.40 -3.05
CA GLU A 210 17.72 34.16 -4.29
C GLU A 210 16.36 34.42 -4.98
N TYR A 211 15.52 33.40 -5.13
CA TYR A 211 14.20 33.51 -5.73
C TYR A 211 13.27 34.46 -4.97
N LYS A 212 13.26 34.40 -3.64
CA LYS A 212 12.48 35.32 -2.79
C LYS A 212 12.94 36.75 -2.95
N ARG A 213 14.26 36.98 -3.01
CA ARG A 213 14.84 38.31 -3.18
C ARG A 213 14.55 38.91 -4.56
N ASP A 214 14.69 38.09 -5.60
CA ASP A 214 14.57 38.56 -6.99
C ASP A 214 13.11 38.65 -7.48
N ASN A 215 12.19 37.94 -6.82
CA ASN A 215 10.77 37.89 -7.18
C ASN A 215 9.82 38.01 -5.98
N PRO A 216 9.90 39.09 -5.18
CA PRO A 216 9.15 39.19 -3.91
C PRO A 216 7.62 39.18 -4.12
N GLU A 217 7.13 39.88 -5.17
CA GLU A 217 5.71 39.93 -5.50
C GLU A 217 5.16 38.59 -6.00
N LYS A 218 5.94 37.90 -6.85
CA LYS A 218 5.58 36.59 -7.37
C LYS A 218 5.57 35.54 -6.28
N TYR A 219 6.56 35.55 -5.38
CA TYR A 219 6.59 34.67 -4.21
C TYR A 219 5.38 34.90 -3.31
N LYS A 220 5.03 36.19 -3.02
CA LYS A 220 3.82 36.52 -2.28
C LYS A 220 2.55 36.07 -3.00
N SER A 221 2.44 36.29 -4.32
CA SER A 221 1.25 35.88 -5.09
C SER A 221 1.10 34.35 -5.15
N GLU A 222 2.19 33.61 -5.31
CA GLU A 222 2.17 32.14 -5.28
C GLU A 222 1.76 31.62 -3.90
N THR A 223 2.19 32.27 -2.81
CA THR A 223 1.76 31.97 -1.44
C THR A 223 0.30 32.35 -1.20
N VAL A 224 -0.14 33.51 -1.73
CA VAL A 224 -1.53 34.00 -1.62
C VAL A 224 -2.48 33.16 -2.47
N VAL A 225 -2.05 32.69 -3.68
CA VAL A 225 -2.86 31.79 -4.50
C VAL A 225 -3.10 30.45 -3.77
N VAL A 226 -2.12 29.95 -3.03
CA VAL A 226 -2.32 28.79 -2.16
C VAL A 226 -3.33 29.11 -1.06
N GLU A 227 -3.27 30.32 -0.46
CA GLU A 227 -4.23 30.78 0.55
C GLU A 227 -5.63 31.13 0.00
N GLU A 228 -5.73 31.64 -1.25
CA GLU A 228 -7.02 31.96 -1.89
C GLU A 228 -7.71 30.73 -2.47
N LEU A 229 -6.98 29.76 -2.99
CA LEU A 229 -7.51 28.43 -3.27
C LEU A 229 -8.11 27.81 -2.00
N ASP A 230 -7.58 28.15 -0.83
CA ASP A 230 -8.11 27.81 0.48
C ASP A 230 -9.49 28.42 0.77
N LYS A 231 -9.70 29.65 0.39
CA LYS A 231 -10.96 30.35 0.66
C LYS A 231 -12.10 29.93 -0.25
N GLN A 232 -11.78 29.47 -1.47
CA GLN A 232 -12.74 29.00 -2.47
C GLN A 232 -13.09 27.52 -2.32
N GLN A 233 -12.28 26.74 -1.58
CA GLN A 233 -12.61 25.36 -1.28
C GLN A 233 -13.76 25.30 -0.29
N MET A 234 -14.85 24.70 -0.75
CA MET A 234 -16.16 24.62 -0.11
C MET A 234 -16.06 24.09 1.32
N LYS A 235 -16.91 24.60 2.21
CA LYS A 235 -17.15 24.07 3.55
C LYS A 235 -17.54 22.59 3.43
N GLY A 236 -16.55 21.69 3.44
CA GLY A 236 -16.81 20.26 3.41
C GLY A 236 -17.68 19.88 4.59
N ASN A 237 -18.87 19.35 4.34
CA ASN A 237 -19.74 18.87 5.37
C ASN A 237 -19.05 17.73 6.11
N LEU A 238 -18.94 17.81 7.43
CA LEU A 238 -18.37 16.77 8.29
C LEU A 238 -18.97 15.39 8.00
N PHE A 239 -20.25 15.34 7.71
CA PHE A 239 -20.97 14.13 7.30
C PHE A 239 -20.29 13.45 6.07
N ASN A 240 -20.04 14.20 4.98
CA ASN A 240 -19.41 13.65 3.80
C ASN A 240 -17.98 13.15 4.09
N LYS A 241 -17.22 13.86 4.93
CA LYS A 241 -15.87 13.42 5.32
C LYS A 241 -15.89 12.10 6.09
N ILE A 242 -16.83 11.94 7.03
CA ILE A 242 -16.97 10.70 7.80
C ILE A 242 -17.29 9.53 6.86
N PHE A 243 -18.23 9.70 5.92
CA PHE A 243 -18.59 8.62 5.00
C PHE A 243 -17.48 8.27 4.00
N ILE A 244 -16.67 9.26 3.57
CA ILE A 244 -15.49 8.94 2.75
C ILE A 244 -14.45 8.19 3.59
N LEU A 245 -14.17 8.61 4.82
CA LEU A 245 -13.23 7.90 5.70
C LEU A 245 -13.72 6.49 6.04
N ALA A 246 -15.02 6.30 6.25
CA ALA A 246 -15.61 4.98 6.42
C ALA A 246 -15.45 4.13 5.14
N SER A 247 -15.68 4.71 3.95
CA SER A 247 -15.43 4.02 2.69
C SER A 247 -13.94 3.62 2.55
N VAL A 248 -13.02 4.50 2.89
CA VAL A 248 -11.57 4.22 2.92
C VAL A 248 -11.26 3.09 3.89
N PHE A 249 -11.79 3.15 5.10
CA PHE A 249 -11.58 2.14 6.14
C PHE A 249 -12.02 0.75 5.65
N PHE A 250 -13.23 0.60 5.15
CA PHE A 250 -13.74 -0.68 4.66
C PHE A 250 -13.07 -1.15 3.36
N PHE A 251 -12.67 -0.24 2.48
CA PHE A 251 -11.85 -0.58 1.32
C PHE A 251 -10.50 -1.19 1.74
N TYR A 252 -9.82 -0.59 2.74
CA TYR A 252 -8.56 -1.11 3.25
C TYR A 252 -8.74 -2.41 4.04
N ILE A 253 -9.88 -2.63 4.72
CA ILE A 253 -10.21 -3.94 5.30
C ILE A 253 -10.22 -5.01 4.22
N ALA A 254 -10.92 -4.79 3.10
CA ALA A 254 -10.98 -5.77 2.02
C ALA A 254 -9.61 -6.01 1.38
N TYR A 255 -8.92 -4.93 1.02
CA TYR A 255 -7.61 -4.99 0.38
C TYR A 255 -6.58 -5.72 1.25
N ASN A 256 -6.46 -5.33 2.51
CA ASN A 256 -5.47 -5.92 3.41
C ASN A 256 -5.81 -7.38 3.76
N ALA A 257 -7.09 -7.73 3.94
CA ALA A 257 -7.50 -9.11 4.14
C ALA A 257 -7.12 -10.00 2.96
N LEU A 258 -7.32 -9.49 1.73
CA LEU A 258 -6.94 -10.21 0.52
C LEU A 258 -5.42 -10.39 0.46
N VAL A 259 -4.65 -9.32 0.56
CA VAL A 259 -3.18 -9.37 0.42
C VAL A 259 -2.55 -10.24 1.51
N SER A 260 -2.93 -10.08 2.77
CA SER A 260 -2.33 -10.80 3.90
C SER A 260 -2.64 -12.30 3.87
N ASN A 261 -3.85 -12.71 3.46
CA ASN A 261 -4.26 -14.12 3.51
C ASN A 261 -4.14 -14.85 2.17
N PHE A 262 -3.80 -14.14 1.09
CA PHE A 262 -3.90 -14.68 -0.26
C PHE A 262 -2.95 -15.84 -0.52
N THR A 263 -1.74 -15.81 0.01
CA THR A 263 -0.76 -16.89 -0.16
C THR A 263 -1.28 -18.22 0.38
N VAL A 264 -1.83 -18.20 1.60
CA VAL A 264 -2.42 -19.40 2.21
C VAL A 264 -3.71 -19.80 1.50
N TYR A 265 -4.56 -18.83 1.18
CA TYR A 265 -5.77 -19.07 0.38
C TYR A 265 -5.43 -19.74 -0.96
N SER A 266 -4.41 -19.27 -1.65
CA SER A 266 -3.98 -19.82 -2.95
C SER A 266 -3.46 -21.25 -2.84
N ASP A 267 -2.73 -21.57 -1.77
CA ASP A 267 -2.28 -22.95 -1.50
C ASP A 267 -3.45 -23.87 -1.15
N VAL A 268 -4.31 -23.44 -0.22
CA VAL A 268 -5.39 -24.28 0.31
C VAL A 268 -6.55 -24.42 -0.68
N MET A 269 -6.95 -23.32 -1.35
CA MET A 269 -8.18 -23.26 -2.15
C MET A 269 -7.93 -23.33 -3.65
N LEU A 270 -6.78 -22.88 -4.16
CA LEU A 270 -6.53 -22.78 -5.61
C LEU A 270 -5.51 -23.82 -6.12
N GLY A 271 -4.66 -24.37 -5.25
CA GLY A 271 -3.64 -25.35 -5.61
C GLY A 271 -2.62 -24.83 -6.63
N PHE A 272 -2.23 -23.55 -6.56
CA PHE A 272 -1.14 -23.03 -7.39
C PHE A 272 0.21 -23.41 -6.81
N ASN A 273 1.13 -23.90 -7.66
CA ASN A 273 2.50 -24.19 -7.25
C ASN A 273 3.29 -22.94 -6.82
N MET A 274 2.87 -21.78 -7.32
CA MET A 274 3.35 -20.45 -6.91
C MET A 274 2.17 -19.64 -6.35
N PRO A 275 1.94 -19.65 -5.04
CA PRO A 275 0.74 -19.05 -4.46
C PRO A 275 0.65 -17.52 -4.64
N GLN A 276 1.76 -16.85 -4.97
CA GLN A 276 1.81 -15.42 -5.26
C GLN A 276 1.41 -15.08 -6.70
N LEU A 277 1.42 -16.06 -7.61
CA LEU A 277 1.17 -15.83 -9.04
C LEU A 277 -0.17 -15.13 -9.31
N PRO A 278 -1.29 -15.45 -8.66
CA PRO A 278 -2.55 -14.76 -8.92
C PRO A 278 -2.53 -13.27 -8.56
N LEU A 279 -1.75 -12.85 -7.54
CA LEU A 279 -1.59 -11.42 -7.19
C LEU A 279 -0.89 -10.63 -8.30
N VAL A 280 -0.04 -11.28 -9.10
CA VAL A 280 0.58 -10.63 -10.27
C VAL A 280 -0.48 -10.19 -11.27
N PHE A 281 -1.52 -10.99 -11.49
CA PHE A 281 -2.62 -10.63 -12.39
C PHE A 281 -3.46 -9.47 -11.86
N VAL A 282 -3.64 -9.38 -10.53
CA VAL A 282 -4.25 -8.19 -9.89
C VAL A 282 -3.42 -6.94 -10.23
N ILE A 283 -2.09 -7.02 -10.11
CA ILE A 283 -1.21 -5.89 -10.40
C ILE A 283 -1.21 -5.52 -11.89
N ILE A 284 -1.19 -6.53 -12.78
CA ILE A 284 -1.32 -6.31 -14.23
C ILE A 284 -2.63 -5.57 -14.55
N GLY A 285 -3.74 -5.95 -13.90
CA GLY A 285 -5.02 -5.25 -14.01
C GLY A 285 -5.00 -3.85 -13.39
N ALA A 286 -4.28 -3.65 -12.29
CA ALA A 286 -4.20 -2.36 -11.62
C ALA A 286 -3.48 -1.28 -12.46
N LEU A 287 -2.51 -1.66 -13.30
CA LEU A 287 -1.78 -0.71 -14.15
C LEU A 287 -2.72 0.09 -15.07
N PRO A 288 -3.54 -0.51 -15.95
CA PRO A 288 -4.52 0.24 -16.72
C PRO A 288 -5.53 0.96 -15.82
N GLY A 289 -5.92 0.37 -14.68
CA GLY A 289 -6.76 1.02 -13.68
C GLY A 289 -6.20 2.38 -13.27
N PHE A 290 -4.95 2.45 -12.84
CA PHE A 290 -4.28 3.70 -12.47
C PHE A 290 -4.11 4.67 -13.64
N ILE A 291 -3.76 4.18 -14.82
CA ILE A 291 -3.56 5.02 -16.03
C ILE A 291 -4.87 5.71 -16.41
N PHE A 292 -5.97 4.98 -16.45
CA PHE A 292 -7.26 5.52 -16.89
C PHE A 292 -8.06 6.20 -15.78
N ALA A 293 -7.75 5.98 -14.50
CA ALA A 293 -8.47 6.54 -13.36
C ALA A 293 -8.68 8.06 -13.45
N SER A 294 -7.62 8.80 -13.77
CA SER A 294 -7.69 10.27 -13.89
C SER A 294 -8.51 10.73 -15.09
N HIS A 295 -8.48 10.00 -16.22
CA HIS A 295 -9.26 10.31 -17.40
C HIS A 295 -10.76 10.06 -17.16
N VAL A 296 -11.08 8.95 -16.53
CA VAL A 296 -12.46 8.61 -16.15
C VAL A 296 -12.98 9.61 -15.12
N ALA A 297 -12.19 9.95 -14.09
CA ALA A 297 -12.57 10.92 -13.07
C ALA A 297 -12.82 12.33 -13.64
N LYS A 298 -12.07 12.76 -14.68
CA LYS A 298 -12.33 14.02 -15.38
C LYS A 298 -13.66 14.03 -16.16
N LYS A 299 -14.13 12.88 -16.62
CA LYS A 299 -15.37 12.75 -17.40
C LYS A 299 -16.62 12.61 -16.53
N ILE A 300 -16.57 11.76 -15.52
CA ILE A 300 -17.74 11.39 -14.71
C ILE A 300 -17.65 11.82 -13.24
N GLY A 301 -16.49 12.36 -12.82
CA GLY A 301 -16.23 12.75 -11.44
C GLY A 301 -15.58 11.64 -10.61
N ARG A 302 -14.86 12.03 -9.54
CA ARG A 302 -14.12 11.08 -8.68
C ARG A 302 -15.04 10.12 -7.94
N LYS A 303 -16.18 10.61 -7.40
CA LYS A 303 -17.16 9.78 -6.71
C LYS A 303 -17.57 8.58 -7.57
N TYR A 304 -18.00 8.83 -8.80
CA TYR A 304 -18.47 7.75 -9.67
C TYR A 304 -17.34 6.83 -10.16
N THR A 305 -16.14 7.37 -10.32
CA THR A 305 -14.95 6.54 -10.65
C THR A 305 -14.63 5.58 -9.51
N ILE A 306 -14.68 6.03 -8.25
CA ILE A 306 -14.52 5.18 -7.06
C ILE A 306 -15.65 4.14 -6.99
N THR A 307 -16.90 4.56 -7.20
CA THR A 307 -18.09 3.67 -7.23
C THR A 307 -17.91 2.53 -8.23
N ILE A 308 -17.50 2.85 -9.48
CA ILE A 308 -17.23 1.85 -10.52
C ILE A 308 -16.08 0.94 -10.08
N GLY A 309 -15.01 1.50 -9.53
CA GLY A 309 -13.87 0.72 -9.05
C GLY A 309 -14.27 -0.30 -7.98
N LEU A 310 -15.00 0.13 -6.95
CA LEU A 310 -15.48 -0.76 -5.88
C LEU A 310 -16.48 -1.81 -6.40
N ALA A 311 -17.37 -1.43 -7.31
CA ALA A 311 -18.30 -2.37 -7.93
C ALA A 311 -17.58 -3.45 -8.76
N LEU A 312 -16.57 -3.07 -9.55
CA LEU A 312 -15.74 -4.01 -10.32
C LEU A 312 -15.02 -5.00 -9.39
N MET A 313 -14.40 -4.51 -8.30
CA MET A 313 -13.75 -5.37 -7.30
C MET A 313 -14.74 -6.37 -6.70
N MET A 314 -15.88 -5.89 -6.24
CA MET A 314 -16.90 -6.74 -5.63
C MET A 314 -17.39 -7.84 -6.59
N VAL A 315 -17.77 -7.45 -7.82
CA VAL A 315 -18.24 -8.39 -8.84
C VAL A 315 -17.15 -9.39 -9.22
N ALA A 316 -15.90 -8.95 -9.37
CA ALA A 316 -14.79 -9.81 -9.70
C ALA A 316 -14.55 -10.88 -8.62
N LEU A 317 -14.52 -10.50 -7.33
CA LEU A 317 -14.35 -11.43 -6.22
C LEU A 317 -15.48 -12.44 -6.13
N LEU A 318 -16.74 -12.01 -6.26
CA LEU A 318 -17.89 -12.92 -6.24
C LEU A 318 -17.90 -13.86 -7.46
N ALA A 319 -17.57 -13.34 -8.64
CA ALA A 319 -17.49 -14.14 -9.86
C ALA A 319 -16.31 -15.12 -9.87
N ALA A 320 -15.24 -14.85 -9.12
CA ALA A 320 -14.11 -15.75 -8.97
C ALA A 320 -14.41 -16.97 -8.07
N MET A 321 -15.41 -16.88 -7.17
CA MET A 321 -15.71 -17.96 -6.19
C MET A 321 -15.99 -19.33 -6.83
N PRO A 322 -16.83 -19.48 -7.88
CA PRO A 322 -17.11 -20.79 -8.47
C PRO A 322 -15.86 -21.47 -9.07
N PHE A 323 -14.86 -20.68 -9.45
CA PHE A 323 -13.60 -21.15 -10.05
C PHE A 323 -12.51 -21.43 -9.02
N SER A 324 -12.74 -21.15 -7.74
CA SER A 324 -11.79 -21.32 -6.64
C SER A 324 -11.82 -22.77 -6.13
N LYS A 325 -11.26 -23.71 -6.92
CA LYS A 325 -11.18 -25.13 -6.59
C LYS A 325 -9.74 -25.62 -6.72
N LYS A 326 -9.23 -26.35 -5.71
CA LYS A 326 -7.84 -26.82 -5.64
C LYS A 326 -7.47 -27.74 -6.83
N ASP A 327 -8.36 -28.67 -7.17
CA ASP A 327 -8.12 -29.69 -8.19
C ASP A 327 -8.64 -29.29 -9.58
N SER A 328 -8.82 -28.00 -9.81
CA SER A 328 -9.31 -27.50 -11.09
C SER A 328 -8.23 -27.52 -12.15
N GLY A 329 -8.58 -28.03 -13.35
CA GLY A 329 -7.73 -27.95 -14.54
C GLY A 329 -7.51 -26.49 -15.01
N LEU A 330 -6.68 -26.34 -16.03
CA LEU A 330 -6.34 -25.04 -16.62
C LEU A 330 -7.59 -24.25 -17.07
N GLU A 331 -8.63 -24.96 -17.53
CA GLU A 331 -9.90 -24.37 -17.99
C GLU A 331 -10.62 -23.54 -16.93
N LEU A 332 -10.54 -23.94 -15.65
CA LEU A 332 -11.13 -23.18 -14.55
C LEU A 332 -10.18 -22.09 -14.01
N LYS A 333 -8.87 -22.24 -14.23
CA LYS A 333 -7.87 -21.23 -13.81
C LYS A 333 -7.82 -20.01 -14.72
N ILE A 334 -8.14 -20.15 -16.02
CA ILE A 334 -8.18 -19.01 -16.95
C ILE A 334 -9.24 -17.97 -16.58
N PRO A 335 -10.52 -18.33 -16.33
CA PRO A 335 -11.51 -17.35 -15.83
C PRO A 335 -11.09 -16.68 -14.52
N LEU A 336 -10.47 -17.44 -13.62
CA LEU A 336 -9.98 -16.91 -12.33
C LEU A 336 -8.96 -15.79 -12.53
N VAL A 337 -7.99 -16.00 -13.44
CA VAL A 337 -6.99 -14.97 -13.82
C VAL A 337 -7.67 -13.73 -14.37
N PHE A 338 -8.66 -13.90 -15.25
CA PHE A 338 -9.42 -12.77 -15.80
C PHE A 338 -10.11 -11.94 -14.68
N PHE A 339 -10.76 -12.61 -13.72
CA PHE A 339 -11.40 -11.90 -12.60
C PHE A 339 -10.39 -11.18 -11.71
N PHE A 340 -9.19 -11.74 -11.48
CA PHE A 340 -8.14 -11.03 -10.75
C PHE A 340 -7.64 -9.78 -11.50
N MET A 341 -7.56 -9.82 -12.83
CA MET A 341 -7.25 -8.63 -13.62
C MET A 341 -8.35 -7.57 -13.51
N VAL A 342 -9.63 -7.97 -13.55
CA VAL A 342 -10.78 -7.05 -13.36
C VAL A 342 -10.78 -6.44 -11.97
N GLU A 343 -10.48 -7.24 -10.94
CA GLU A 343 -10.30 -6.77 -9.55
C GLU A 343 -9.22 -5.69 -9.49
N GLY A 344 -8.06 -5.94 -10.13
CA GLY A 344 -6.97 -4.98 -10.22
C GLY A 344 -7.37 -3.66 -10.88
N VAL A 345 -8.13 -3.69 -11.99
CA VAL A 345 -8.66 -2.45 -12.61
C VAL A 345 -9.52 -1.68 -11.62
N GLY A 346 -10.41 -2.37 -10.91
CA GLY A 346 -11.27 -1.78 -9.89
C GLY A 346 -10.47 -1.14 -8.75
N TYR A 347 -9.45 -1.85 -8.25
CA TYR A 347 -8.50 -1.35 -7.26
C TYR A 347 -7.83 -0.05 -7.73
N GLY A 348 -7.30 -0.02 -8.95
CA GLY A 348 -6.65 1.17 -9.52
C GLY A 348 -7.60 2.38 -9.59
N PHE A 349 -8.86 2.17 -9.96
CA PHE A 349 -9.87 3.23 -10.01
C PHE A 349 -10.19 3.78 -8.61
N ALA A 350 -10.39 2.93 -7.63
CA ALA A 350 -10.70 3.32 -6.26
C ALA A 350 -9.50 4.02 -5.60
N MET A 351 -8.33 3.36 -5.59
CA MET A 351 -7.14 3.82 -4.91
C MET A 351 -6.63 5.17 -5.42
N ALA A 352 -6.63 5.39 -6.75
CA ALA A 352 -6.18 6.65 -7.34
C ALA A 352 -7.06 7.85 -6.98
N ASN A 353 -8.32 7.63 -6.61
CA ASN A 353 -9.29 8.70 -6.42
C ASN A 353 -9.73 8.91 -4.96
N LEU A 354 -9.61 7.93 -4.05
CA LEU A 354 -10.08 8.03 -2.66
C LEU A 354 -9.41 9.19 -1.90
N TYR A 355 -8.07 9.24 -1.89
CA TYR A 355 -7.35 10.30 -1.19
C TYR A 355 -7.58 11.70 -1.79
N PRO A 356 -7.45 11.91 -3.13
CA PRO A 356 -7.78 13.21 -3.71
C PRO A 356 -9.23 13.64 -3.48
N PHE A 357 -10.20 12.70 -3.51
CA PHE A 357 -11.60 13.01 -3.26
C PHE A 357 -11.84 13.44 -1.82
N TYR A 358 -11.17 12.82 -0.86
CA TYR A 358 -11.22 13.24 0.55
C TYR A 358 -10.62 14.64 0.75
N LEU A 359 -9.49 14.94 0.08
CA LEU A 359 -8.84 16.25 0.18
C LEU A 359 -9.65 17.37 -0.48
N GLU A 360 -10.42 17.11 -1.55
CA GLU A 360 -11.31 18.09 -2.16
C GLU A 360 -12.35 18.64 -1.20
N LEU A 361 -12.71 17.88 -0.16
CA LEU A 361 -13.62 18.32 0.91
C LEU A 361 -12.88 19.02 2.07
N SER A 362 -11.58 19.22 1.96
CA SER A 362 -10.73 19.74 3.03
C SER A 362 -10.25 21.15 2.68
N LYS A 363 -10.20 22.05 3.67
CA LYS A 363 -9.57 23.35 3.48
C LYS A 363 -8.06 23.15 3.33
N ALA A 364 -7.38 23.89 2.43
CA ALA A 364 -5.95 23.75 2.21
C ALA A 364 -5.13 24.09 3.49
N LYS A 365 -5.58 25.03 4.33
CA LYS A 365 -4.97 25.29 5.65
C LYS A 365 -4.89 24.03 6.54
N ASN A 366 -5.78 23.04 6.32
CA ASN A 366 -5.88 21.83 7.13
C ASN A 366 -5.47 20.57 6.35
N ILE A 367 -4.79 20.70 5.21
CA ILE A 367 -4.39 19.54 4.39
C ILE A 367 -3.54 18.56 5.20
N GLY A 368 -2.55 19.04 5.95
CA GLY A 368 -1.72 18.19 6.81
C GLY A 368 -2.54 17.40 7.84
N GLN A 369 -3.46 18.09 8.56
CA GLN A 369 -4.33 17.44 9.52
C GLN A 369 -5.27 16.42 8.85
N ASN A 370 -5.87 16.76 7.71
CA ASN A 370 -6.75 15.84 6.99
C ASN A 370 -5.99 14.66 6.40
N THR A 371 -4.76 14.87 5.91
CA THR A 371 -3.86 13.78 5.49
C THR A 371 -3.58 12.83 6.66
N GLY A 372 -3.32 13.37 7.85
CA GLY A 372 -3.13 12.57 9.07
C GLY A 372 -4.38 11.77 9.44
N ILE A 373 -5.57 12.36 9.36
CA ILE A 373 -6.84 11.66 9.62
C ILE A 373 -7.09 10.55 8.58
N PHE A 374 -6.82 10.81 7.30
CA PHE A 374 -6.91 9.80 6.24
C PHE A 374 -5.94 8.64 6.51
N ALA A 375 -4.68 8.95 6.80
CA ALA A 375 -3.66 7.95 7.15
C ALA A 375 -4.05 7.17 8.43
N GLY A 376 -4.61 7.84 9.43
CA GLY A 376 -5.15 7.18 10.63
C GLY A 376 -6.26 6.19 10.32
N SER A 377 -7.19 6.54 9.42
CA SER A 377 -8.26 5.63 8.97
C SER A 377 -7.70 4.39 8.25
N THR A 378 -6.73 4.57 7.35
CA THR A 378 -6.09 3.45 6.64
C THR A 378 -5.31 2.56 7.60
N THR A 379 -4.51 3.14 8.49
CA THR A 379 -3.74 2.39 9.50
C THR A 379 -4.64 1.63 10.46
N ALA A 380 -5.74 2.24 10.93
CA ALA A 380 -6.71 1.55 11.78
C ALA A 380 -7.32 0.33 11.08
N ALA A 381 -7.67 0.45 9.79
CA ALA A 381 -8.13 -0.68 9.01
C ALA A 381 -7.05 -1.78 8.93
N MET A 382 -5.79 -1.42 8.66
CA MET A 382 -4.69 -2.37 8.55
C MET A 382 -4.39 -3.10 9.86
N VAL A 383 -4.55 -2.45 11.03
CA VAL A 383 -4.43 -3.11 12.35
C VAL A 383 -5.54 -4.13 12.57
N VAL A 384 -6.78 -3.73 12.30
CA VAL A 384 -7.96 -4.54 12.60
C VAL A 384 -8.09 -5.73 11.65
N THR A 385 -7.72 -5.55 10.38
CA THR A 385 -8.02 -6.51 9.31
C THR A 385 -7.42 -7.91 9.53
N PRO A 386 -6.12 -8.09 9.79
CA PRO A 386 -5.55 -9.44 9.89
C PRO A 386 -6.13 -10.20 11.09
N ILE A 387 -6.42 -9.51 12.18
CA ILE A 387 -7.06 -10.09 13.37
C ILE A 387 -8.49 -10.52 13.05
N LEU A 388 -9.27 -9.62 12.45
CA LEU A 388 -10.68 -9.86 12.13
C LEU A 388 -10.85 -10.94 11.06
N ALA A 389 -10.05 -10.90 9.99
CA ALA A 389 -10.09 -11.91 8.93
C ALA A 389 -9.71 -13.30 9.48
N GLY A 390 -8.65 -13.38 10.29
CA GLY A 390 -8.24 -14.62 10.95
C GLY A 390 -9.33 -15.17 11.89
N TYR A 391 -9.98 -14.29 12.65
CA TYR A 391 -11.10 -14.67 13.51
C TYR A 391 -12.29 -15.22 12.71
N VAL A 392 -12.66 -14.56 11.62
CA VAL A 392 -13.78 -14.99 10.76
C VAL A 392 -13.48 -16.34 10.11
N ILE A 393 -12.28 -16.55 9.58
CA ILE A 393 -11.86 -17.83 8.98
C ILE A 393 -11.97 -18.96 10.02
N LYS A 394 -11.51 -18.73 11.26
CA LYS A 394 -11.55 -19.70 12.36
C LYS A 394 -12.99 -20.00 12.79
N GLU A 395 -13.80 -18.98 13.08
CA GLU A 395 -15.16 -19.16 13.62
C GLU A 395 -16.12 -19.77 12.60
N VAL A 396 -16.00 -19.40 11.32
CA VAL A 396 -16.78 -20.06 10.28
C VAL A 396 -16.35 -21.51 10.11
N GLY A 397 -15.06 -21.81 10.15
CA GLY A 397 -14.55 -23.19 10.14
C GLY A 397 -15.12 -24.02 11.27
N LYS A 398 -15.16 -23.50 12.50
CA LYS A 398 -15.79 -24.17 13.65
C LYS A 398 -17.29 -24.45 13.42
N LYS A 399 -18.04 -23.45 12.94
CA LYS A 399 -19.48 -23.56 12.71
C LYS A 399 -19.83 -24.52 11.58
N THR A 400 -19.00 -24.58 10.55
CA THR A 400 -19.21 -25.43 9.37
C THR A 400 -18.57 -26.80 9.49
N GLY A 401 -17.79 -27.05 10.55
CA GLY A 401 -17.00 -28.28 10.73
C GLY A 401 -15.86 -28.41 9.71
N LYS A 402 -15.49 -27.31 9.03
CA LYS A 402 -14.44 -27.34 8.01
C LYS A 402 -13.06 -27.17 8.63
N THR A 403 -12.13 -27.93 8.05
CA THR A 403 -10.71 -27.89 8.37
C THR A 403 -9.92 -27.68 7.09
N TYR A 404 -8.70 -27.19 7.23
CA TYR A 404 -7.72 -27.16 6.16
C TYR A 404 -6.43 -27.82 6.61
N VAL A 405 -5.70 -28.39 5.64
CA VAL A 405 -4.45 -29.08 5.90
C VAL A 405 -3.30 -28.17 5.51
N ILE A 406 -2.36 -28.01 6.43
CA ILE A 406 -1.07 -27.37 6.15
C ILE A 406 -0.06 -28.49 6.05
N GLU A 407 0.55 -28.63 4.88
CA GLU A 407 1.66 -29.55 4.70
C GLU A 407 2.96 -28.82 5.09
N GLN A 408 3.69 -29.41 6.04
CA GLN A 408 5.03 -28.96 6.45
C GLN A 408 6.03 -30.07 6.17
N ILE A 409 7.24 -29.71 5.76
CA ILE A 409 8.34 -30.66 5.63
C ILE A 409 9.25 -30.44 6.83
N VAL A 410 9.22 -31.38 7.78
CA VAL A 410 10.04 -31.38 9.00
C VAL A 410 11.06 -32.50 8.89
N ASN A 411 12.35 -32.16 8.93
CA ASN A 411 13.44 -33.13 8.77
C ASN A 411 13.33 -34.02 7.52
N GLY A 412 12.84 -33.45 6.41
CA GLY A 412 12.66 -34.18 5.14
C GLY A 412 11.39 -35.04 5.05
N VAL A 413 10.58 -35.09 6.11
CA VAL A 413 9.32 -35.83 6.16
C VAL A 413 8.13 -34.87 5.99
N ASN A 414 7.21 -35.22 5.07
CA ASN A 414 5.95 -34.48 4.95
C ASN A 414 5.11 -34.73 6.21
N THR A 415 4.82 -33.66 6.93
CA THR A 415 3.96 -33.65 8.11
C THR A 415 2.72 -32.83 7.79
N GLU A 416 1.56 -33.45 7.92
CA GLU A 416 0.26 -32.79 7.76
C GLU A 416 -0.23 -32.27 9.10
N VAL A 417 -0.54 -30.98 9.16
CA VAL A 417 -1.15 -30.35 10.34
C VAL A 417 -2.56 -29.92 9.97
N VAL A 418 -3.55 -30.53 10.60
CA VAL A 418 -4.96 -30.19 10.39
C VAL A 418 -5.33 -29.02 11.29
N LYS A 419 -5.87 -27.95 10.70
CA LYS A 419 -6.31 -26.75 11.41
C LYS A 419 -7.80 -26.50 11.16
N VAL A 420 -8.48 -25.97 12.17
CA VAL A 420 -9.88 -25.54 12.03
C VAL A 420 -9.93 -24.17 11.35
N GLY A 421 -10.64 -24.09 10.24
CA GLY A 421 -10.81 -22.83 9.51
C GLY A 421 -11.40 -23.06 8.12
N ASP A 422 -12.07 -22.06 7.60
CA ASP A 422 -12.65 -22.08 6.26
C ASP A 422 -12.17 -20.88 5.44
N TYR A 423 -11.13 -21.09 4.61
CA TYR A 423 -10.62 -20.04 3.74
C TYR A 423 -11.59 -19.66 2.61
N SER A 424 -12.62 -20.46 2.33
CA SER A 424 -13.62 -20.10 1.30
C SER A 424 -14.38 -18.83 1.64
N VAL A 425 -14.35 -18.39 2.90
CA VAL A 425 -14.99 -17.13 3.36
C VAL A 425 -14.22 -15.88 2.99
N LEU A 426 -12.97 -15.98 2.53
CA LEU A 426 -12.12 -14.81 2.28
C LEU A 426 -12.73 -13.87 1.22
N PHE A 427 -13.16 -14.40 0.08
CA PHE A 427 -13.76 -13.58 -0.97
C PHE A 427 -15.10 -12.98 -0.57
N PRO A 428 -16.05 -13.74 0.03
CA PRO A 428 -17.28 -13.17 0.61
C PRO A 428 -17.01 -12.08 1.65
N TYR A 429 -16.04 -12.29 2.55
CA TYR A 429 -15.65 -11.32 3.55
C TYR A 429 -15.17 -10.00 2.90
N CYS A 430 -14.27 -10.09 1.92
CA CYS A 430 -13.80 -8.93 1.17
C CYS A 430 -14.94 -8.25 0.39
N ALA A 431 -15.82 -9.03 -0.24
CA ALA A 431 -16.98 -8.50 -0.97
C ALA A 431 -17.95 -7.73 -0.06
N VAL A 432 -18.21 -8.23 1.16
CA VAL A 432 -19.04 -7.52 2.16
C VAL A 432 -18.37 -6.21 2.59
N ALA A 433 -17.07 -6.22 2.86
CA ALA A 433 -16.33 -4.99 3.21
C ALA A 433 -16.37 -3.97 2.06
N ILE A 434 -16.17 -4.41 0.81
CA ILE A 434 -16.29 -3.55 -0.38
C ILE A 434 -17.70 -3.03 -0.54
N LEU A 435 -18.74 -3.84 -0.29
CA LEU A 435 -20.13 -3.41 -0.33
C LEU A 435 -20.39 -2.28 0.67
N VAL A 436 -19.90 -2.40 1.89
CA VAL A 436 -20.01 -1.33 2.91
C VAL A 436 -19.28 -0.08 2.44
N ALA A 437 -18.06 -0.21 1.89
CA ALA A 437 -17.33 0.91 1.30
C ALA A 437 -18.10 1.58 0.16
N LEU A 438 -18.73 0.79 -0.71
CA LEU A 438 -19.56 1.25 -1.82
C LEU A 438 -20.80 2.01 -1.32
N VAL A 439 -21.49 1.48 -0.33
CA VAL A 439 -22.67 2.15 0.28
C VAL A 439 -22.22 3.48 0.90
N CYS A 440 -21.13 3.50 1.64
CA CYS A 440 -20.59 4.72 2.23
C CYS A 440 -20.30 5.79 1.17
N ILE A 441 -19.64 5.43 0.05
CA ILE A 441 -19.33 6.40 -1.01
C ILE A 441 -20.58 6.90 -1.74
N LEU A 442 -21.60 6.06 -1.89
CA LEU A 442 -22.86 6.44 -2.52
C LEU A 442 -23.65 7.48 -1.69
N ILE A 443 -23.60 7.37 -0.35
CA ILE A 443 -24.24 8.32 0.58
C ILE A 443 -23.60 9.71 0.50
N VAL A 444 -22.34 9.84 0.15
CA VAL A 444 -21.65 11.14 0.00
C VAL A 444 -22.38 11.98 -1.05
N LYS A 445 -22.82 13.19 -0.67
CA LYS A 445 -23.50 14.11 -1.59
C LYS A 445 -22.50 14.63 -2.64
N SER A 446 -22.85 14.46 -3.93
CA SER A 446 -21.96 14.74 -5.06
C SER A 446 -21.85 16.23 -5.43
N ASP A 447 -22.73 17.08 -4.89
CA ASP A 447 -22.82 18.49 -5.29
C ASP A 447 -21.60 19.32 -4.92
N TYR A 448 -20.63 18.70 -4.22
CA TYR A 448 -19.49 19.39 -3.64
C TYR A 448 -18.19 19.27 -4.45
N ALA A 449 -18.05 18.33 -5.37
CA ALA A 449 -16.75 18.15 -6.01
C ALA A 449 -16.70 18.47 -7.50
N THR A 450 -17.78 18.32 -8.29
CA THR A 450 -17.69 18.49 -9.75
C THR A 450 -19.03 18.68 -10.48
N GLY A 451 -20.13 19.07 -9.80
CA GLY A 451 -21.47 19.00 -10.41
C GLY A 451 -21.94 17.56 -10.62
N GLY A 452 -23.21 17.29 -10.39
CA GLY A 452 -23.76 15.92 -10.52
C GLY A 452 -23.47 15.29 -11.88
N LEU A 453 -23.44 13.97 -11.97
CA LEU A 453 -23.23 13.19 -13.21
C LEU A 453 -24.06 13.78 -14.38
N ARG A 454 -25.25 14.28 -14.09
CA ARG A 454 -26.14 14.92 -15.06
C ARG A 454 -25.57 16.20 -15.64
N ASP A 455 -24.92 17.04 -14.83
CA ASP A 455 -24.31 18.30 -15.28
C ASP A 455 -22.99 18.06 -16.03
N HIS A 456 -22.21 17.05 -15.62
CA HIS A 456 -21.05 16.60 -16.37
C HIS A 456 -21.42 16.00 -17.72
N MET A 457 -22.42 15.15 -17.74
CA MET A 457 -22.96 14.59 -18.99
C MET A 457 -23.53 15.69 -19.88
N LYS A 458 -24.27 16.65 -19.32
CA LYS A 458 -24.81 17.80 -20.06
C LYS A 458 -23.70 18.67 -20.67
N LYS A 459 -22.67 19.01 -19.88
CA LYS A 459 -21.48 19.73 -20.38
C LYS A 459 -20.69 18.96 -21.45
N TYR A 460 -20.55 17.64 -21.26
CA TYR A 460 -19.88 16.79 -22.25
C TYR A 460 -20.64 16.73 -23.59
N PHE A 461 -21.95 16.51 -23.55
CA PHE A 461 -22.78 16.46 -24.77
C PHE A 461 -22.92 17.83 -25.43
N THR A 462 -22.95 18.93 -24.67
CA THR A 462 -22.98 20.29 -25.21
C THR A 462 -21.65 20.63 -25.90
N LYS A 463 -20.48 20.30 -25.30
CA LYS A 463 -19.18 20.47 -25.95
C LYS A 463 -19.02 19.60 -27.19
N ARG A 464 -19.59 18.41 -27.23
CA ARG A 464 -19.52 17.51 -28.38
C ARG A 464 -20.43 17.98 -29.52
N LYS A 465 -21.59 18.61 -29.20
CA LYS A 465 -22.44 19.27 -30.20
C LYS A 465 -21.80 20.51 -30.78
N ALA A 466 -21.15 21.35 -29.96
CA ALA A 466 -20.42 22.53 -30.45
C ALA A 466 -19.27 22.17 -31.42
N LYS A 467 -18.52 21.09 -31.08
CA LYS A 467 -17.41 20.59 -31.95
C LYS A 467 -17.86 19.86 -33.22
N LYS A 468 -19.17 19.61 -33.40
CA LYS A 468 -19.75 19.00 -34.62
C LYS A 468 -20.34 20.04 -35.57
N ASN A 469 -20.48 21.27 -35.07
CA ASN A 469 -21.04 22.41 -35.84
C ASN A 469 -19.97 23.42 -36.27
N ASP A 470 -18.70 23.19 -35.88
CA ASP A 470 -17.47 23.75 -36.43
C ASP A 470 -16.80 22.72 -37.37
#